data_5f571911653116ac9963bdf5f5b61a89
#
_entry.id   5f571911653116ac9963bdf5f5b61a89
#
_cell.length_a   1.000
_cell.length_b   1.000
_cell.length_c   1.000
_cell.angle_alpha   90.00
_cell.angle_beta   90.00
_cell.angle_gamma   90.00
#
_symmetry.space_group_name_H-M   'P 1'
#
loop_
_entity.id
_entity.type
_entity.pdbx_description
1 polymer ?
#
loop_
_entity_poly.entity_id
_entity_poly.type
_entity_poly.pdbx_seq_one_letter_code
_entity_poly.pdbx_strand_id
1 'polypeptide(L)'
;VVGDDDQSVYGFRGAKPGIMMEFMKDYPKAKRVLLDINYRRSAYIVNGALRVIGNNKIRFEKKIEAFQKADETVHVQEVKDPVQEAEYVLGKIKECQEKGIAYTDIAVLYRTNVDARAMSELMMEYQIPFVMKEHLNNIYEHFIAQDISSYFHLSQGEYSRKYFLQIANRPNRFF
;
A
#
# COMPACT_ATOMS: atom_id res chain seq x y z
N VAL A 1 17.43 12.14 19.26
CA VAL A 1 16.83 11.89 17.93
C VAL A 1 16.78 10.40 17.70
N VAL A 2 15.69 9.90 17.17
CA VAL A 2 15.49 8.49 16.79
C VAL A 2 14.98 8.47 15.35
N GLY A 3 15.46 7.54 14.55
CA GLY A 3 15.00 7.41 13.16
C GLY A 3 15.62 6.18 12.49
N ASP A 4 15.14 5.90 11.28
CA ASP A 4 15.63 4.84 10.43
C ASP A 4 15.72 5.37 8.98
N ASP A 5 16.93 5.51 8.47
CA ASP A 5 17.20 6.00 7.12
C ASP A 5 16.66 5.05 6.04
N ASP A 6 16.62 3.74 6.32
CA ASP A 6 16.11 2.73 5.40
C ASP A 6 14.58 2.77 5.24
N GLN A 7 13.85 3.40 6.21
CA GLN A 7 12.41 3.58 6.13
C GLN A 7 11.98 4.93 5.53
N SER A 8 12.92 5.69 4.99
CA SER A 8 12.66 7.00 4.37
C SER A 8 12.05 6.86 2.97
N VAL A 9 10.92 6.15 2.87
CA VAL A 9 10.26 5.80 1.59
C VAL A 9 9.49 6.93 0.92
N TYR A 10 9.32 8.07 1.60
CA TYR A 10 8.60 9.24 1.08
C TYR A 10 9.52 10.31 0.47
N GLY A 11 10.60 9.91 -0.19
CA GLY A 11 11.50 10.83 -0.88
C GLY A 11 10.76 11.75 -1.87
N PHE A 12 9.77 11.22 -2.59
CA PHE A 12 8.91 11.97 -3.50
C PHE A 12 7.99 13.01 -2.80
N ARG A 13 7.85 12.94 -1.48
CA ARG A 13 7.16 13.94 -0.63
C ARG A 13 8.13 14.79 0.19
N GLY A 14 9.42 14.77 -0.16
CA GLY A 14 10.44 15.59 0.49
C GLY A 14 11.13 14.98 1.70
N ALA A 15 10.93 13.69 1.98
CA ALA A 15 11.72 12.99 2.99
C ALA A 15 13.19 12.94 2.58
N LYS A 16 14.06 13.41 3.45
CA LYS A 16 15.51 13.50 3.21
C LYS A 16 16.27 12.64 4.21
N PRO A 17 16.61 11.39 3.87
CA PRO A 17 17.41 10.53 4.77
C PRO A 17 18.79 11.11 5.07
N GLY A 18 19.31 11.98 4.20
CA GLY A 18 20.56 12.71 4.41
C GLY A 18 20.62 13.53 5.69
N ILE A 19 19.49 14.05 6.18
CA ILE A 19 19.43 14.81 7.44
C ILE A 19 19.95 13.97 8.62
N MET A 20 19.62 12.69 8.66
CA MET A 20 20.15 11.80 9.71
C MET A 20 21.66 11.56 9.57
N MET A 21 22.18 11.53 8.36
CA MET A 21 23.61 11.36 8.10
C MET A 21 24.39 12.63 8.43
N GLU A 22 23.81 13.80 8.12
CA GLU A 22 24.39 15.12 8.41
C GLU A 22 24.39 15.41 9.91
N PHE A 23 23.43 14.86 10.67
CA PHE A 23 23.34 15.07 12.11
C PHE A 23 24.63 14.77 12.85
N MET A 24 25.35 13.72 12.46
CA MET A 24 26.64 13.39 13.10
C MET A 24 27.76 14.38 12.74
N LYS A 25 27.62 15.11 11.61
CA LYS A 25 28.56 16.18 11.23
C LYS A 25 28.28 17.45 12.03
N ASP A 26 26.99 17.77 12.20
CA ASP A 26 26.56 18.95 12.95
C ASP A 26 26.76 18.80 14.46
N TYR A 27 26.69 17.54 14.94
CA TYR A 27 26.86 17.21 16.36
C TYR A 27 27.95 16.13 16.56
N PRO A 28 29.23 16.46 16.41
CA PRO A 28 30.33 15.47 16.45
C PRO A 28 30.49 14.76 17.80
N LYS A 29 29.94 15.34 18.87
CA LYS A 29 29.96 14.75 20.23
C LYS A 29 28.77 13.80 20.48
N ALA A 30 27.81 13.72 19.57
CA ALA A 30 26.67 12.82 19.71
C ALA A 30 27.10 11.36 19.64
N LYS A 31 26.53 10.52 20.48
CA LYS A 31 26.75 9.07 20.43
C LYS A 31 25.64 8.44 19.59
N ARG A 32 26.05 7.62 18.64
CA ARG A 32 25.11 6.78 17.87
C ARG A 32 24.96 5.44 18.56
N VAL A 33 23.72 5.05 18.80
CA VAL A 33 23.32 3.72 19.28
C VAL A 33 22.53 3.05 18.17
N LEU A 34 22.96 1.90 17.73
CA LEU A 34 22.26 1.09 16.75
C LEU A 34 21.39 0.06 17.49
N LEU A 35 20.13 -0.04 17.08
CA LEU A 35 19.25 -1.13 17.49
C LEU A 35 19.38 -2.23 16.44
N ASP A 36 20.22 -3.20 16.69
CA ASP A 36 20.66 -4.21 15.74
C ASP A 36 19.89 -5.53 15.83
N ILE A 37 19.05 -5.69 16.85
CA ILE A 37 18.24 -6.91 17.03
C ILE A 37 16.78 -6.63 16.65
N ASN A 38 16.28 -7.38 15.68
CA ASN A 38 14.88 -7.35 15.30
C ASN A 38 14.10 -8.47 16.01
N TYR A 39 13.27 -8.07 16.99
CA TYR A 39 12.44 -9.00 17.77
C TYR A 39 11.11 -9.35 17.10
N ARG A 40 10.71 -8.60 16.07
CA ARG A 40 9.38 -8.71 15.47
C ARG A 40 9.32 -9.73 14.34
N ARG A 41 10.39 -9.81 13.54
CA ARG A 41 10.38 -10.54 12.28
C ARG A 41 11.34 -11.72 12.29
N SER A 42 10.97 -12.74 11.49
CA SER A 42 11.80 -13.91 11.28
C SER A 42 13.06 -13.58 10.47
N ALA A 43 14.06 -14.44 10.58
CA ALA A 43 15.34 -14.26 9.89
C ALA A 43 15.20 -14.16 8.37
N TYR A 44 14.29 -14.90 7.74
CA TYR A 44 14.06 -14.83 6.29
C TYR A 44 13.54 -13.46 5.84
N ILE A 45 12.61 -12.87 6.60
CA ILE A 45 12.07 -11.54 6.29
C ILE A 45 13.14 -10.47 6.48
N VAL A 46 13.89 -10.52 7.59
CA VAL A 46 14.97 -9.56 7.87
C VAL A 46 16.04 -9.64 6.80
N ASN A 47 16.51 -10.83 6.45
CA ASN A 47 17.55 -11.02 5.43
C ASN A 47 17.05 -10.61 4.03
N GLY A 48 15.78 -10.91 3.68
CA GLY A 48 15.17 -10.46 2.45
C GLY A 48 15.13 -8.93 2.35
N ALA A 49 14.66 -8.26 3.41
CA ALA A 49 14.62 -6.80 3.50
C ALA A 49 16.02 -6.18 3.39
N LEU A 50 17.01 -6.75 4.08
CA LEU A 50 18.41 -6.28 4.01
C LEU A 50 19.01 -6.41 2.61
N ARG A 51 18.67 -7.46 1.86
CA ARG A 51 19.10 -7.62 0.47
C ARG A 51 18.50 -6.56 -0.44
N VAL A 52 17.22 -6.27 -0.29
CA VAL A 52 16.53 -5.24 -1.08
C VAL A 52 17.11 -3.87 -0.79
N ILE A 53 17.19 -3.49 0.50
CA ILE A 53 17.66 -2.16 0.91
C ILE A 53 19.16 -1.97 0.68
N GLY A 54 19.92 -3.04 0.62
CA GLY A 54 21.36 -3.03 0.31
C GLY A 54 21.71 -2.43 -1.04
N ASN A 55 20.75 -2.33 -1.97
CA ASN A 55 20.91 -1.63 -3.24
C ASN A 55 21.01 -0.10 -3.08
N ASN A 56 20.55 0.46 -1.98
CA ASN A 56 20.66 1.88 -1.69
C ASN A 56 22.11 2.21 -1.29
N LYS A 57 22.70 3.18 -1.99
CA LYS A 57 24.08 3.62 -1.75
C LYS A 57 24.22 4.62 -0.60
N ILE A 58 23.15 5.39 -0.33
CA ILE A 58 23.13 6.44 0.68
C ILE A 58 22.36 5.93 1.90
N ARG A 59 23.08 5.25 2.79
CA ARG A 59 22.53 4.68 4.03
C ARG A 59 23.62 4.47 5.08
N PHE A 60 23.21 4.32 6.34
CA PHE A 60 24.12 3.81 7.36
C PHE A 60 24.36 2.32 7.14
N GLU A 61 25.60 1.90 7.28
CA GLU A 61 25.90 0.48 7.34
C GLU A 61 25.35 -0.10 8.65
N LYS A 62 24.48 -1.12 8.51
CA LYS A 62 23.78 -1.76 9.62
C LYS A 62 23.88 -3.28 9.47
N LYS A 63 24.23 -3.96 10.57
CA LYS A 63 24.01 -5.40 10.71
C LYS A 63 22.79 -5.57 11.59
N ILE A 64 21.70 -6.03 11.02
CA ILE A 64 20.47 -6.30 11.78
C ILE A 64 20.29 -7.81 11.81
N GLU A 65 20.13 -8.34 13.01
CA GLU A 65 19.93 -9.76 13.24
C GLU A 65 18.50 -9.98 13.73
N ALA A 66 17.86 -11.05 13.26
CA ALA A 66 16.56 -11.44 13.76
C ALA A 66 16.71 -12.27 15.04
N PHE A 67 15.96 -11.90 16.06
CA PHE A 67 15.86 -12.68 17.30
C PHE A 67 15.13 -14.01 17.07
N GLN A 68 14.05 -13.97 16.25
CA GLN A 68 13.24 -15.15 15.96
C GLN A 68 13.91 -15.98 14.84
N LYS A 69 14.11 -17.27 15.12
CA LYS A 69 14.44 -18.25 14.08
C LYS A 69 13.21 -18.46 13.21
N ALA A 70 13.38 -18.56 11.91
CA ALA A 70 12.29 -18.72 10.98
C ALA A 70 12.13 -20.17 10.57
N ASP A 71 10.89 -20.62 10.53
CA ASP A 71 10.52 -21.90 9.97
C ASP A 71 9.93 -21.78 8.55
N GLU A 72 9.47 -20.56 8.16
CA GLU A 72 8.86 -20.31 6.86
C GLU A 72 9.65 -19.29 6.02
N THR A 73 9.78 -19.58 4.73
CA THR A 73 10.48 -18.73 3.76
C THR A 73 9.56 -17.67 3.17
N VAL A 74 10.14 -16.62 2.58
CA VAL A 74 9.41 -15.67 1.73
C VAL A 74 9.12 -16.35 0.39
N HIS A 75 7.84 -16.40 0.01
CA HIS A 75 7.40 -16.93 -1.27
C HIS A 75 7.14 -15.79 -2.25
N VAL A 76 7.55 -15.99 -3.50
CA VAL A 76 7.26 -15.08 -4.61
C VAL A 76 6.48 -15.86 -5.64
N GLN A 77 5.32 -15.34 -6.04
CA GLN A 77 4.46 -15.93 -7.05
C GLN A 77 4.23 -14.91 -8.18
N GLU A 78 4.46 -15.33 -9.39
CA GLU A 78 4.09 -14.58 -10.59
C GLU A 78 2.72 -15.06 -11.08
N VAL A 79 1.86 -14.13 -11.46
CA VAL A 79 0.52 -14.37 -11.98
C VAL A 79 0.28 -13.51 -13.21
N LYS A 80 -0.73 -13.84 -14.02
CA LYS A 80 -0.95 -13.19 -15.33
C LYS A 80 -1.71 -11.87 -15.24
N ASP A 81 -2.62 -11.75 -14.29
CA ASP A 81 -3.54 -10.63 -14.17
C ASP A 81 -3.99 -10.40 -12.73
N PRO A 82 -4.60 -9.24 -12.42
CA PRO A 82 -5.04 -8.92 -11.06
C PRO A 82 -6.11 -9.87 -10.50
N VAL A 83 -6.88 -10.55 -11.34
CA VAL A 83 -7.89 -11.49 -10.87
C VAL A 83 -7.21 -12.75 -10.34
N GLN A 84 -6.25 -13.30 -11.09
CA GLN A 84 -5.46 -14.45 -10.63
C GLN A 84 -4.61 -14.10 -9.38
N GLU A 85 -4.14 -12.85 -9.28
CA GLU A 85 -3.46 -12.39 -8.07
C GLU A 85 -4.40 -12.45 -6.87
N ALA A 86 -5.60 -11.93 -7.00
CA ALA A 86 -6.60 -11.92 -5.95
C ALA A 86 -7.03 -13.36 -5.55
N GLU A 87 -7.23 -14.25 -6.53
CA GLU A 87 -7.53 -15.68 -6.29
C GLU A 87 -6.40 -16.39 -5.53
N TYR A 88 -5.14 -16.13 -5.93
CA TYR A 88 -3.98 -16.70 -5.25
C TYR A 88 -3.89 -16.23 -3.80
N VAL A 89 -4.03 -14.93 -3.55
CA VAL A 89 -3.99 -14.36 -2.19
C VAL A 89 -5.15 -14.89 -1.36
N LEU A 90 -6.36 -15.00 -1.94
CA LEU A 90 -7.52 -15.62 -1.29
C LEU A 90 -7.24 -17.06 -0.87
N GLY A 91 -6.60 -17.86 -1.74
CA GLY A 91 -6.15 -19.20 -1.42
C GLY A 91 -5.20 -19.20 -0.22
N LYS A 92 -4.25 -18.28 -0.17
CA LYS A 92 -3.32 -18.15 0.96
C LYS A 92 -3.99 -17.74 2.26
N ILE A 93 -5.00 -16.88 2.21
CA ILE A 93 -5.81 -16.53 3.37
C ILE A 93 -6.54 -17.77 3.92
N LYS A 94 -7.12 -18.59 3.04
CA LYS A 94 -7.78 -19.85 3.44
C LYS A 94 -6.79 -20.83 4.07
N GLU A 95 -5.62 -21.02 3.47
CA GLU A 95 -4.55 -21.84 4.07
C GLU A 95 -4.14 -21.36 5.48
N CYS A 96 -4.07 -20.04 5.68
CA CYS A 96 -3.80 -19.47 7.00
C CYS A 96 -4.91 -19.78 8.00
N GLN A 97 -6.17 -19.70 7.58
CA GLN A 97 -7.31 -20.05 8.42
C GLN A 97 -7.31 -21.53 8.80
N GLU A 98 -6.98 -22.42 7.88
CA GLU A 98 -6.85 -23.87 8.15
C GLU A 98 -5.75 -24.16 9.18
N LYS A 99 -4.70 -23.34 9.22
CA LYS A 99 -3.63 -23.37 10.23
C LYS A 99 -4.02 -22.70 11.55
N GLY A 100 -5.25 -22.18 11.69
CA GLY A 100 -5.75 -21.53 12.88
C GLY A 100 -5.32 -20.06 13.07
N ILE A 101 -4.79 -19.42 12.03
CA ILE A 101 -4.41 -18.00 12.06
C ILE A 101 -5.69 -17.16 11.91
N ALA A 102 -5.96 -16.25 12.84
CA ALA A 102 -7.15 -15.39 12.79
C ALA A 102 -7.05 -14.37 11.64
N TYR A 103 -8.19 -13.96 11.06
CA TYR A 103 -8.22 -12.91 10.03
C TYR A 103 -7.57 -11.61 10.47
N THR A 104 -7.67 -11.28 11.78
CA THR A 104 -7.06 -10.09 12.37
C THR A 104 -5.53 -10.10 12.33
N ASP A 105 -4.93 -11.27 12.16
CA ASP A 105 -3.47 -11.46 12.13
C ASP A 105 -2.94 -11.55 10.69
N ILE A 106 -3.83 -11.42 9.70
CA ILE A 106 -3.48 -11.44 8.27
C ILE A 106 -3.56 -10.02 7.71
N ALA A 107 -2.52 -9.60 7.02
CA ALA A 107 -2.50 -8.32 6.33
C ALA A 107 -2.13 -8.50 4.85
N VAL A 108 -2.89 -7.86 3.96
CA VAL A 108 -2.59 -7.77 2.53
C VAL A 108 -2.12 -6.36 2.22
N LEU A 109 -0.92 -6.22 1.67
CA LEU A 109 -0.33 -4.94 1.30
C LEU A 109 -0.33 -4.81 -0.23
N TYR A 110 -0.73 -3.66 -0.73
CA TYR A 110 -0.79 -3.35 -2.15
C TYR A 110 -0.18 -1.97 -2.44
N ARG A 111 0.20 -1.73 -3.69
CA ARG A 111 0.87 -0.49 -4.08
C ARG A 111 -0.09 0.66 -4.24
N THR A 112 -1.24 0.43 -4.86
CA THR A 112 -2.26 1.46 -5.13
C THR A 112 -3.65 0.96 -4.75
N ASN A 113 -4.58 1.88 -4.47
CA ASN A 113 -5.96 1.53 -4.11
C ASN A 113 -6.70 0.79 -5.23
N VAL A 114 -6.24 0.93 -6.48
CA VAL A 114 -6.82 0.21 -7.63
C VAL A 114 -6.52 -1.29 -7.53
N ASP A 115 -5.32 -1.65 -7.07
CA ASP A 115 -4.88 -3.04 -6.95
C ASP A 115 -5.75 -3.81 -5.92
N ALA A 116 -6.25 -3.11 -4.90
CA ALA A 116 -7.10 -3.70 -3.87
C ALA A 116 -8.51 -4.06 -4.35
N ARG A 117 -8.93 -3.58 -5.54
CA ARG A 117 -10.33 -3.71 -5.99
C ARG A 117 -10.69 -5.17 -6.24
N ALA A 118 -9.93 -5.87 -7.09
CA ALA A 118 -10.19 -7.28 -7.40
C ALA A 118 -10.20 -8.15 -6.14
N MET A 119 -9.27 -7.89 -5.21
CA MET A 119 -9.23 -8.56 -3.93
C MET A 119 -10.46 -8.30 -3.07
N SER A 120 -10.91 -7.04 -2.96
CA SER A 120 -12.07 -6.70 -2.15
C SER A 120 -13.37 -7.27 -2.72
N GLU A 121 -13.51 -7.30 -4.05
CA GLU A 121 -14.65 -7.90 -4.73
C GLU A 121 -14.72 -9.40 -4.44
N LEU A 122 -13.60 -10.13 -4.55
CA LEU A 122 -13.54 -11.55 -4.19
C LEU A 122 -13.79 -11.80 -2.70
N MET A 123 -13.24 -10.99 -1.80
CA MET A 123 -13.49 -11.14 -0.37
C MET A 123 -14.98 -10.96 -0.02
N MET A 124 -15.67 -10.02 -0.68
CA MET A 124 -17.12 -9.84 -0.52
C MET A 124 -17.89 -11.04 -1.07
N GLU A 125 -17.54 -11.55 -2.25
CA GLU A 125 -18.16 -12.71 -2.86
C GLU A 125 -18.04 -13.97 -1.98
N TYR A 126 -16.85 -14.21 -1.43
CA TYR A 126 -16.59 -15.33 -0.53
C TYR A 126 -16.92 -15.06 0.94
N GLN A 127 -17.55 -13.93 1.25
CA GLN A 127 -17.95 -13.53 2.61
C GLN A 127 -16.80 -13.56 3.64
N ILE A 128 -15.58 -13.21 3.20
CA ILE A 128 -14.43 -13.10 4.07
C ILE A 128 -14.43 -11.70 4.72
N PRO A 129 -14.40 -11.61 6.06
CA PRO A 129 -14.36 -10.32 6.72
C PRO A 129 -13.01 -9.64 6.49
N PHE A 130 -13.05 -8.36 6.12
CA PHE A 130 -11.84 -7.55 5.94
C PHE A 130 -12.08 -6.10 6.34
N VAL A 131 -11.02 -5.39 6.63
CA VAL A 131 -11.02 -3.94 6.87
C VAL A 131 -10.04 -3.29 5.92
N MET A 132 -10.48 -2.27 5.20
CA MET A 132 -9.61 -1.44 4.38
C MET A 132 -9.25 -0.15 5.13
N LYS A 133 -7.96 0.19 5.11
CA LYS A 133 -7.48 1.42 5.75
C LYS A 133 -7.98 2.68 5.00
N GLU A 134 -8.10 2.58 3.69
CA GLU A 134 -8.62 3.64 2.83
C GLU A 134 -9.85 3.14 2.08
N HIS A 135 -10.85 4.00 1.90
CA HIS A 135 -12.04 3.65 1.14
C HIS A 135 -11.70 3.51 -0.34
N LEU A 136 -12.22 2.46 -0.98
CA LEU A 136 -12.26 2.39 -2.43
C LEU A 136 -13.19 3.50 -2.92
N ASN A 137 -12.66 4.39 -3.75
CA ASN A 137 -13.48 5.40 -4.39
C ASN A 137 -14.55 4.70 -5.24
N ASN A 138 -15.79 5.01 -4.96
CA ASN A 138 -16.90 4.56 -5.79
C ASN A 138 -16.75 5.19 -7.17
N ILE A 139 -16.58 4.35 -8.22
CA ILE A 139 -16.43 4.84 -9.59
C ILE A 139 -17.62 5.68 -10.06
N TYR A 140 -18.82 5.43 -9.52
CA TYR A 140 -20.02 6.19 -9.84
C TYR A 140 -20.02 7.59 -9.22
N GLU A 141 -19.20 7.83 -8.20
CA GLU A 141 -18.98 9.16 -7.59
C GLU A 141 -17.87 9.95 -8.31
N HIS A 142 -17.13 9.30 -9.21
CA HIS A 142 -16.13 10.00 -10.01
C HIS A 142 -16.82 11.03 -10.93
N PHE A 143 -16.20 12.21 -11.08
CA PHE A 143 -16.81 13.32 -11.83
C PHE A 143 -17.22 12.92 -13.26
N ILE A 144 -16.46 12.06 -13.94
CA ILE A 144 -16.79 11.58 -15.28
C ILE A 144 -18.12 10.79 -15.28
N ALA A 145 -18.31 9.91 -14.30
CA ALA A 145 -19.53 9.13 -14.18
C ALA A 145 -20.74 10.03 -13.86
N GLN A 146 -20.53 11.04 -13.01
CA GLN A 146 -21.57 12.05 -12.71
C GLN A 146 -21.89 12.90 -13.95
N ASP A 147 -20.90 13.28 -14.75
CA ASP A 147 -21.12 14.02 -15.99
C ASP A 147 -21.93 13.18 -16.99
N ILE A 148 -21.56 11.92 -17.19
CA ILE A 148 -22.31 10.98 -18.05
C ILE A 148 -23.75 10.82 -17.54
N SER A 149 -23.93 10.59 -16.25
CA SER A 149 -25.26 10.49 -15.63
C SER A 149 -26.09 11.77 -15.87
N SER A 150 -25.47 12.94 -15.73
CA SER A 150 -26.15 14.22 -15.97
C SER A 150 -26.57 14.39 -17.44
N TYR A 151 -25.78 13.94 -18.39
CA TYR A 151 -26.17 13.90 -19.81
C TYR A 151 -27.35 12.98 -20.04
N PHE A 152 -27.42 11.82 -19.42
CA PHE A 152 -28.57 10.90 -19.52
C PHE A 152 -29.82 11.51 -18.95
N HIS A 153 -29.81 12.10 -17.76
CA HIS A 153 -30.95 12.76 -17.16
C HIS A 153 -31.52 13.89 -18.07
N LEU A 154 -30.62 14.75 -18.58
CA LEU A 154 -31.03 15.82 -19.48
C LEU A 154 -31.60 15.29 -20.82
N SER A 155 -31.08 14.21 -21.36
CA SER A 155 -31.58 13.58 -22.59
C SER A 155 -32.97 12.96 -22.41
N GLN A 156 -33.31 12.55 -21.20
CA GLN A 156 -34.64 12.02 -20.84
C GLN A 156 -35.67 13.12 -20.50
N GLY A 157 -35.25 14.38 -20.59
CA GLY A 157 -36.14 15.52 -20.31
C GLY A 157 -36.16 15.96 -18.85
N GLU A 158 -35.29 15.44 -18.02
CA GLU A 158 -35.13 15.91 -16.64
C GLU A 158 -34.27 17.19 -16.57
N TYR A 159 -34.89 18.34 -16.88
CA TYR A 159 -34.21 19.64 -16.93
C TYR A 159 -33.97 20.21 -15.53
N SER A 160 -32.99 19.63 -14.81
CA SER A 160 -32.56 20.15 -13.52
C SER A 160 -31.35 21.09 -13.68
N ARG A 161 -31.39 22.23 -12.95
CA ARG A 161 -30.25 23.16 -12.87
C ARG A 161 -28.97 22.43 -12.41
N LYS A 162 -29.08 21.44 -11.54
CA LYS A 162 -27.97 20.63 -11.05
C LYS A 162 -27.27 19.93 -12.21
N TYR A 163 -27.99 19.17 -13.02
CA TYR A 163 -27.47 18.43 -14.16
C TYR A 163 -26.86 19.35 -15.22
N PHE A 164 -27.51 20.46 -15.49
CA PHE A 164 -27.04 21.44 -16.45
C PHE A 164 -25.70 22.05 -15.99
N LEU A 165 -25.59 22.53 -14.75
CA LEU A 165 -24.35 23.11 -14.22
C LEU A 165 -23.21 22.11 -14.17
N GLN A 166 -23.49 20.83 -13.91
CA GLN A 166 -22.49 19.76 -13.89
C GLN A 166 -21.78 19.62 -15.23
N ILE A 167 -22.50 19.76 -16.35
CA ILE A 167 -21.96 19.51 -17.69
C ILE A 167 -21.81 20.76 -18.56
N ALA A 168 -22.19 21.93 -18.07
CA ALA A 168 -22.21 23.16 -18.87
C ALA A 168 -20.89 23.44 -19.59
N ASN A 169 -19.76 23.20 -18.92
CA ASN A 169 -18.41 23.36 -19.47
C ASN A 169 -17.64 22.03 -19.60
N ARG A 170 -18.35 20.93 -19.78
CA ARG A 170 -17.76 19.58 -19.94
C ARG A 170 -18.40 18.86 -21.13
N PRO A 171 -17.65 18.53 -22.20
CA PRO A 171 -16.24 18.95 -22.45
C PRO A 171 -16.10 20.46 -22.49
N ASN A 172 -14.85 20.96 -22.38
CA ASN A 172 -14.57 22.40 -22.37
C ASN A 172 -15.25 23.12 -23.54
N ARG A 173 -16.18 24.02 -23.24
CA ARG A 173 -16.94 24.80 -24.22
C ARG A 173 -16.67 26.29 -24.14
N PHE A 174 -15.79 26.69 -23.18
CA PHE A 174 -15.36 28.08 -22.99
C PHE A 174 -16.52 29.07 -22.72
N PHE A 175 -17.52 28.62 -21.96
CA PHE A 175 -18.59 29.51 -21.45
C PHE A 175 -18.12 30.30 -20.23
#